data_a375c367c0f3ba886984400c9ffd503b
#
_entry.id   a375c367c0f3ba886984400c9ffd503b
#
_cell.length_a   1.000
_cell.length_b   1.000
_cell.length_c   1.000
_cell.angle_alpha   90.00
_cell.angle_beta   90.00
_cell.angle_gamma   90.00
#
_symmetry.space_group_name_H-M   'P 1'
#
loop_
_entity.id
_entity.type
_entity.pdbx_description
1 polymer ?
#
loop_
_entity_poly.entity_id
_entity_poly.type
_entity_poly.pdbx_seq_one_letter_code
_entity_poly.pdbx_strand_id
1 'polypeptide(L)'
;DEQEIGSFEVFLQARDGSKRLISDSGAPIRDRDGVEVGVVIVFRDVSVRKRLEEEMIRSQKLESVKLLAAGIAHDFNNLLTAILGNISLSKRDPALSDRTRERLQDAEKASDRARGLTQQLLTFSSGGAPIRGPVDMARLVEESAAFALRGSNVALETSFAPDLQPVFADRGQIAQVIQNLVINAYQAMPTGGTVRITVDNTIVKPEDALPLQPGAYVRVSVKDDGIGISPENLRGVFEPFFSTKSYGNGLGLAVCFSILKRHGGHIVIDSELGVGTECRFYVPVATEALKPKQGETATPPRGTGRILVMDDEPMIRQLAENMLTSLGYEVETACDGIDALQKIEQLAAKGKPFDAVVLDLTVQGGVGGQEIISKLSERYPTLPAIVSSGYSNDPVMADFASYGFRGAIPKPYNLRAMAETLAMVLSANDDKVS
;
A
#
# COMPACT_ATOMS: atom_id res chain seq x y z
N ASP A 1 37.47 -38.73 -18.06
CA ASP A 1 37.32 -37.29 -18.33
C ASP A 1 36.23 -37.11 -19.39
N GLU A 2 34.97 -37.04 -18.95
CA GLU A 2 33.83 -36.65 -19.80
C GLU A 2 33.98 -35.16 -20.06
N GLN A 3 34.44 -34.76 -21.22
CA GLN A 3 34.29 -33.37 -21.68
C GLN A 3 32.85 -33.16 -22.06
N GLU A 4 32.02 -32.70 -21.09
CA GLU A 4 30.77 -32.02 -21.39
C GLU A 4 31.11 -30.79 -22.23
N ILE A 5 30.60 -30.73 -23.44
CA ILE A 5 30.58 -29.50 -24.24
C ILE A 5 29.61 -28.57 -23.50
N GLY A 6 30.13 -27.45 -23.01
CA GLY A 6 29.39 -26.55 -22.15
C GLY A 6 28.00 -26.22 -22.68
N SER A 7 27.03 -26.07 -21.76
CA SER A 7 25.66 -25.62 -22.07
C SER A 7 25.68 -24.13 -22.45
N PHE A 8 25.15 -23.80 -23.61
CA PHE A 8 25.01 -22.42 -24.09
C PHE A 8 23.53 -22.02 -24.12
N GLU A 9 23.25 -20.79 -23.75
CA GLU A 9 21.90 -20.23 -23.89
C GLU A 9 21.87 -19.37 -25.16
N VAL A 10 20.97 -19.70 -26.10
CA VAL A 10 20.79 -18.98 -27.38
C VAL A 10 19.32 -18.63 -27.64
N PHE A 11 19.11 -17.52 -28.31
CA PHE A 11 17.77 -17.17 -28.76
C PHE A 11 17.48 -17.82 -30.11
N LEU A 12 16.46 -18.68 -30.16
CA LEU A 12 15.91 -19.21 -31.39
C LEU A 12 14.66 -18.44 -31.79
N GLN A 13 14.60 -18.02 -33.05
CA GLN A 13 13.41 -17.45 -33.65
C GLN A 13 12.58 -18.56 -34.30
N ALA A 14 11.35 -18.78 -33.80
CA ALA A 14 10.42 -19.74 -34.40
C ALA A 14 9.89 -19.22 -35.75
N ARG A 15 9.29 -20.09 -36.54
CA ARG A 15 8.73 -19.73 -37.87
C ARG A 15 7.60 -18.70 -37.80
N ASP A 16 6.91 -18.60 -36.65
CA ASP A 16 5.87 -17.63 -36.35
C ASP A 16 6.44 -16.26 -35.91
N GLY A 17 7.77 -16.10 -35.90
CA GLY A 17 8.46 -14.89 -35.47
C GLY A 17 8.70 -14.81 -33.96
N SER A 18 8.17 -15.72 -33.14
CA SER A 18 8.38 -15.74 -31.68
C SER A 18 9.84 -16.10 -31.36
N LYS A 19 10.42 -15.41 -30.36
CA LYS A 19 11.77 -15.68 -29.86
C LYS A 19 11.68 -16.54 -28.59
N ARG A 20 12.42 -17.65 -28.57
CA ARG A 20 12.52 -18.57 -27.44
C ARG A 20 13.98 -18.67 -27.00
N LEU A 21 14.19 -18.64 -25.68
CA LEU A 21 15.52 -18.90 -25.11
C LEU A 21 15.69 -20.40 -24.94
N ILE A 22 16.69 -20.95 -25.63
CA ILE A 22 16.98 -22.38 -25.61
C ILE A 22 18.35 -22.59 -24.97
N SER A 23 18.42 -23.54 -24.04
CA SER A 23 19.68 -24.09 -23.57
C SER A 23 19.96 -25.32 -24.37
N ASP A 24 21.15 -25.37 -24.97
CA ASP A 24 21.67 -26.52 -25.68
C ASP A 24 22.74 -27.20 -24.85
N SER A 25 22.81 -28.50 -24.97
CA SER A 25 23.90 -29.34 -24.44
C SER A 25 24.22 -30.43 -25.44
N GLY A 26 25.50 -30.68 -25.66
CA GLY A 26 25.95 -31.69 -26.60
C GLY A 26 26.88 -32.74 -25.94
N ALA A 27 26.74 -33.98 -26.39
CA ALA A 27 27.64 -35.06 -26.00
C ALA A 27 28.07 -35.86 -27.21
N PRO A 28 29.34 -36.24 -27.32
CA PRO A 28 29.84 -37.08 -28.42
C PRO A 28 29.31 -38.52 -28.29
N ILE A 29 28.89 -39.09 -29.41
CA ILE A 29 28.59 -40.52 -29.52
C ILE A 29 29.87 -41.22 -29.93
N ARG A 30 30.33 -42.19 -29.13
CA ARG A 30 31.52 -42.98 -29.41
C ARG A 30 31.13 -44.43 -29.69
N ASP A 31 31.84 -45.06 -30.64
CA ASP A 31 31.70 -46.50 -30.91
C ASP A 31 32.39 -47.35 -29.82
N ARG A 32 32.37 -48.71 -30.02
CA ARG A 32 32.98 -49.64 -29.08
C ARG A 32 34.50 -49.51 -28.97
N ASP A 33 35.13 -48.87 -29.95
CA ASP A 33 36.59 -48.66 -30.05
C ASP A 33 36.97 -47.24 -29.56
N GLY A 34 35.96 -46.45 -29.06
CA GLY A 34 36.17 -45.11 -28.52
C GLY A 34 36.24 -44.00 -29.56
N VAL A 35 35.99 -44.32 -30.85
CA VAL A 35 35.99 -43.35 -31.95
C VAL A 35 34.70 -42.57 -31.96
N GLU A 36 34.79 -41.23 -32.08
CA GLU A 36 33.63 -40.37 -32.19
C GLU A 36 32.92 -40.57 -33.53
N VAL A 37 31.69 -41.08 -33.49
CA VAL A 37 30.85 -41.38 -34.66
C VAL A 37 29.70 -40.40 -34.86
N GLY A 38 29.51 -39.50 -33.89
CA GLY A 38 28.43 -38.48 -33.96
C GLY A 38 28.35 -37.61 -32.72
N VAL A 39 27.38 -36.73 -32.69
CA VAL A 39 27.08 -35.86 -31.56
C VAL A 39 25.57 -35.88 -31.29
N VAL A 40 25.18 -36.05 -30.04
CA VAL A 40 23.80 -35.81 -29.59
C VAL A 40 23.71 -34.37 -29.10
N ILE A 41 22.75 -33.62 -29.61
CA ILE A 41 22.46 -32.28 -29.15
C ILE A 41 21.04 -32.27 -28.55
N VAL A 42 20.91 -31.82 -27.30
CA VAL A 42 19.66 -31.70 -26.58
C VAL A 42 19.31 -30.23 -26.45
N PHE A 43 18.15 -29.87 -26.96
CA PHE A 43 17.60 -28.51 -26.83
C PHE A 43 16.51 -28.51 -25.77
N ARG A 44 16.59 -27.54 -24.84
CA ARG A 44 15.55 -27.32 -23.82
C ARG A 44 15.08 -25.88 -23.87
N ASP A 45 13.77 -25.66 -24.04
CA ASP A 45 13.18 -24.33 -23.87
C ASP A 45 13.25 -23.93 -22.38
N VAL A 46 14.03 -22.89 -22.10
CA VAL A 46 14.26 -22.37 -20.75
C VAL A 46 13.62 -21.00 -20.55
N SER A 47 12.83 -20.52 -21.52
CA SER A 47 12.24 -19.18 -21.51
C SER A 47 11.40 -18.92 -20.25
N VAL A 48 10.55 -19.87 -19.86
CA VAL A 48 9.70 -19.75 -18.66
C VAL A 48 10.56 -19.76 -17.39
N ARG A 49 11.52 -20.69 -17.31
CA ARG A 49 12.41 -20.80 -16.15
C ARG A 49 13.21 -19.51 -15.94
N LYS A 50 13.76 -18.95 -17.01
CA LYS A 50 14.58 -17.73 -16.95
C LYS A 50 13.75 -16.51 -16.51
N ARG A 51 12.52 -16.37 -17.04
CA ARG A 51 11.61 -15.31 -16.60
C ARG A 51 11.27 -15.41 -15.11
N LEU A 52 10.99 -16.62 -14.61
CA LEU A 52 10.73 -16.85 -13.18
C LEU A 52 11.95 -16.55 -12.31
N GLU A 53 13.17 -16.92 -12.76
CA GLU A 53 14.42 -16.56 -12.07
C GLU A 53 14.63 -15.05 -12.00
N GLU A 54 14.45 -14.34 -13.13
CA GLU A 54 14.55 -12.88 -13.18
C GLU A 54 13.52 -12.19 -12.28
N GLU A 55 12.27 -12.69 -12.28
CA GLU A 55 11.24 -12.19 -11.36
C GLU A 55 11.58 -12.47 -9.89
N MET A 56 12.13 -13.64 -9.58
CA MET A 56 12.54 -13.98 -8.22
C MET A 56 13.68 -13.10 -7.73
N ILE A 57 14.72 -12.89 -8.55
CA ILE A 57 15.83 -11.98 -8.24
C ILE A 57 15.33 -10.56 -8.04
N ARG A 58 14.43 -10.10 -8.91
CA ARG A 58 13.79 -8.77 -8.79
C ARG A 58 13.00 -8.66 -7.50
N SER A 59 12.24 -9.70 -7.14
CA SER A 59 11.46 -9.74 -5.89
C SER A 59 12.36 -9.68 -4.65
N GLN A 60 13.47 -10.42 -4.65
CA GLN A 60 14.45 -10.42 -3.55
C GLN A 60 15.15 -9.06 -3.40
N LYS A 61 15.56 -8.42 -4.50
CA LYS A 61 16.12 -7.07 -4.47
C LYS A 61 15.13 -6.06 -3.88
N LEU A 62 13.85 -6.14 -4.30
CA LEU A 62 12.79 -5.30 -3.76
C LEU A 62 12.60 -5.49 -2.25
N GLU A 63 12.66 -6.74 -1.77
CA GLU A 63 12.49 -7.05 -0.34
C GLU A 63 13.64 -6.49 0.51
N SER A 64 14.87 -6.62 0.04
CA SER A 64 16.04 -6.06 0.73
C SER A 64 15.99 -4.53 0.80
N VAL A 65 15.56 -3.87 -0.27
CA VAL A 65 15.41 -2.41 -0.31
C VAL A 65 14.27 -1.94 0.60
N LYS A 66 13.18 -2.70 0.71
CA LYS A 66 12.07 -2.38 1.63
C LYS A 66 12.53 -2.37 3.08
N LEU A 67 13.30 -3.38 3.50
CA LEU A 67 13.78 -3.47 4.88
C LEU A 67 14.67 -2.26 5.25
N LEU A 68 15.57 -1.88 4.35
CA LEU A 68 16.40 -0.69 4.51
C LEU A 68 15.57 0.60 4.52
N ALA A 69 14.59 0.71 3.63
CA ALA A 69 13.74 1.88 3.50
C ALA A 69 12.88 2.11 4.76
N ALA A 70 12.43 1.04 5.46
CA ALA A 70 11.69 1.16 6.72
C ALA A 70 12.50 1.85 7.81
N GLY A 71 13.73 1.38 8.05
CA GLY A 71 14.61 1.96 9.06
C GLY A 71 14.96 3.40 8.75
N ILE A 72 15.35 3.68 7.48
CA ILE A 72 15.69 5.02 7.03
C ILE A 72 14.49 5.98 7.18
N ALA A 73 13.30 5.56 6.77
CA ALA A 73 12.12 6.41 6.84
C ALA A 73 11.69 6.72 8.27
N HIS A 74 11.82 5.76 9.19
CA HIS A 74 11.60 5.98 10.62
C HIS A 74 12.53 7.07 11.16
N ASP A 75 13.83 6.97 10.90
CA ASP A 75 14.83 7.93 11.39
C ASP A 75 14.62 9.34 10.79
N PHE A 76 14.28 9.41 9.48
CA PHE A 76 13.93 10.69 8.84
C PHE A 76 12.67 11.31 9.45
N ASN A 77 11.64 10.53 9.76
CA ASN A 77 10.42 11.05 10.39
C ASN A 77 10.70 11.64 11.77
N ASN A 78 11.57 11.00 12.56
CA ASN A 78 11.98 11.53 13.85
C ASN A 78 12.72 12.87 13.72
N LEU A 79 13.64 12.97 12.77
CA LEU A 79 14.36 14.23 12.49
C LEU A 79 13.41 15.33 12.01
N LEU A 80 12.51 15.02 11.08
CA LEU A 80 11.53 15.97 10.55
C LEU A 80 10.53 16.43 11.62
N THR A 81 10.13 15.56 12.53
CA THR A 81 9.28 15.90 13.67
C THR A 81 9.98 16.92 14.57
N ALA A 82 11.26 16.71 14.88
CA ALA A 82 12.05 17.67 15.66
C ALA A 82 12.20 19.00 14.92
N ILE A 83 12.47 18.99 13.61
CA ILE A 83 12.63 20.22 12.81
C ILE A 83 11.32 21.00 12.76
N LEU A 84 10.20 20.34 12.40
CA LEU A 84 8.88 20.96 12.32
C LEU A 84 8.40 21.49 13.69
N GLY A 85 8.68 20.72 14.75
CA GLY A 85 8.39 21.14 16.13
C GLY A 85 9.12 22.43 16.50
N ASN A 86 10.41 22.54 16.21
CA ASN A 86 11.21 23.75 16.46
C ASN A 86 10.77 24.95 15.61
N ILE A 87 10.44 24.74 14.34
CA ILE A 87 9.88 25.77 13.47
C ILE A 87 8.55 26.29 14.06
N SER A 88 7.66 25.36 14.46
CA SER A 88 6.35 25.69 15.04
C SER A 88 6.47 26.50 16.35
N LEU A 89 7.39 26.10 17.21
CA LEU A 89 7.69 26.82 18.45
C LEU A 89 8.26 28.22 18.17
N SER A 90 9.24 28.30 17.25
CA SER A 90 9.83 29.58 16.86
C SER A 90 8.82 30.55 16.28
N LYS A 91 7.84 30.08 15.46
CA LYS A 91 6.77 30.91 14.89
C LYS A 91 5.83 31.53 15.92
N ARG A 92 5.80 31.04 17.14
CA ARG A 92 4.97 31.59 18.25
C ARG A 92 5.60 32.81 18.91
N ASP A 93 6.87 33.10 18.65
CA ASP A 93 7.52 34.28 19.22
C ASP A 93 6.91 35.57 18.60
N PRO A 94 6.28 36.44 19.41
CA PRO A 94 5.68 37.68 18.93
C PRO A 94 6.75 38.72 18.49
N ALA A 95 8.01 38.53 18.89
CA ALA A 95 9.11 39.46 18.54
C ALA A 95 9.73 39.12 17.16
N LEU A 96 9.25 38.12 16.45
CA LEU A 96 9.77 37.76 15.13
C LEU A 96 9.51 38.84 14.09
N SER A 97 10.59 39.25 13.36
CA SER A 97 10.42 40.06 12.18
C SER A 97 9.69 39.34 11.07
N ASP A 98 8.97 40.08 10.22
CA ASP A 98 8.24 39.50 9.07
C ASP A 98 9.14 38.69 8.16
N ARG A 99 10.38 39.15 7.92
CA ARG A 99 11.39 38.41 7.15
C ARG A 99 11.79 37.07 7.78
N THR A 100 11.87 37.00 9.10
CA THR A 100 12.18 35.76 9.81
C THR A 100 10.98 34.79 9.77
N ARG A 101 9.78 35.33 9.89
CA ARG A 101 8.52 34.57 9.78
C ARG A 101 8.38 33.94 8.39
N GLU A 102 8.66 34.68 7.34
CA GLU A 102 8.66 34.20 5.95
C GLU A 102 9.68 33.06 5.74
N ARG A 103 10.89 33.20 6.26
CA ARG A 103 11.93 32.14 6.19
C ARG A 103 11.53 30.88 6.94
N LEU A 104 10.89 31.02 8.09
CA LEU A 104 10.36 29.86 8.85
C LEU A 104 9.22 29.18 8.09
N GLN A 105 8.38 29.94 7.39
CA GLN A 105 7.34 29.35 6.53
C GLN A 105 7.93 28.56 5.35
N ASP A 106 9.00 29.07 4.75
CA ASP A 106 9.66 28.36 3.65
C ASP A 106 10.39 27.10 4.14
N ALA A 107 11.00 27.14 5.31
CA ALA A 107 11.59 25.98 5.96
C ALA A 107 10.54 24.92 6.33
N GLU A 108 9.35 25.34 6.82
CA GLU A 108 8.23 24.48 7.10
C GLU A 108 7.72 23.76 5.83
N LYS A 109 7.50 24.51 4.73
CA LYS A 109 7.12 23.94 3.43
C LYS A 109 8.16 22.95 2.88
N ALA A 110 9.45 23.22 3.08
CA ALA A 110 10.52 22.31 2.67
C ALA A 110 10.52 21.04 3.50
N SER A 111 10.31 21.15 4.82
CA SER A 111 10.23 20.03 5.76
C SER A 111 8.97 19.17 5.50
N ASP A 112 7.84 19.79 5.18
CA ASP A 112 6.61 19.08 4.80
C ASP A 112 6.77 18.31 3.49
N ARG A 113 7.51 18.85 2.52
CA ARG A 113 7.88 18.13 1.29
C ARG A 113 8.75 16.91 1.61
N ALA A 114 9.76 17.07 2.47
CA ALA A 114 10.60 15.96 2.91
C ALA A 114 9.80 14.88 3.65
N ARG A 115 8.83 15.28 4.50
CA ARG A 115 7.90 14.35 5.17
C ARG A 115 7.06 13.57 4.15
N GLY A 116 6.57 14.22 3.10
CA GLY A 116 5.86 13.54 2.00
C GLY A 116 6.72 12.48 1.30
N LEU A 117 8.01 12.76 1.06
CA LEU A 117 8.96 11.80 0.50
C LEU A 117 9.20 10.61 1.45
N THR A 118 9.36 10.88 2.74
CA THR A 118 9.56 9.84 3.75
C THR A 118 8.32 8.95 3.87
N GLN A 119 7.13 9.54 3.77
CA GLN A 119 5.88 8.77 3.76
C GLN A 119 5.77 7.83 2.54
N GLN A 120 6.22 8.26 1.37
CA GLN A 120 6.31 7.40 0.18
C GLN A 120 7.29 6.24 0.40
N LEU A 121 8.42 6.50 1.07
CA LEU A 121 9.41 5.48 1.44
C LEU A 121 8.84 4.47 2.44
N LEU A 122 8.13 4.95 3.46
CA LEU A 122 7.41 4.10 4.43
C LEU A 122 6.36 3.22 3.74
N THR A 123 5.55 3.80 2.88
CA THR A 123 4.53 3.04 2.15
C THR A 123 5.16 1.97 1.25
N PHE A 124 6.33 2.24 0.69
CA PHE A 124 7.11 1.25 -0.05
C PHE A 124 7.64 0.12 0.85
N SER A 125 8.15 0.46 2.04
CA SER A 125 8.78 -0.48 2.97
C SER A 125 7.75 -1.26 3.81
N SER A 126 6.76 -0.55 4.35
CA SER A 126 5.73 -1.09 5.24
C SER A 126 4.64 -1.85 4.52
N GLY A 127 4.80 -2.15 3.23
CA GLY A 127 3.82 -2.84 2.40
C GLY A 127 3.44 -4.19 2.96
N GLY A 128 2.66 -4.25 4.02
CA GLY A 128 2.11 -5.44 4.62
C GLY A 128 1.09 -6.15 3.75
N ALA A 129 0.53 -7.23 4.27
CA ALA A 129 -0.55 -7.94 3.61
C ALA A 129 -1.68 -6.96 3.28
N PRO A 130 -2.20 -6.93 2.04
CA PRO A 130 -3.25 -6.00 1.67
C PRO A 130 -4.52 -6.29 2.48
N ILE A 131 -5.11 -5.26 3.08
CA ILE A 131 -6.44 -5.35 3.69
C ILE A 131 -7.45 -5.29 2.57
N ARG A 132 -7.79 -6.48 2.06
CA ARG A 132 -8.65 -6.61 0.89
C ARG A 132 -10.11 -6.42 1.25
N GLY A 133 -10.81 -5.66 0.42
CA GLY A 133 -12.27 -5.46 0.48
C GLY A 133 -12.83 -5.28 -0.94
N PRO A 134 -14.16 -5.22 -1.07
CA PRO A 134 -14.80 -4.89 -2.34
C PRO A 134 -14.43 -3.47 -2.75
N VAL A 135 -13.96 -3.29 -3.97
CA VAL A 135 -13.56 -2.00 -4.54
C VAL A 135 -14.32 -1.74 -5.83
N ASP A 136 -14.99 -0.59 -5.88
CA ASP A 136 -15.51 0.00 -7.09
C ASP A 136 -14.35 0.72 -7.81
N MET A 137 -13.86 0.11 -8.89
CA MET A 137 -12.70 0.61 -9.63
C MET A 137 -13.00 1.92 -10.37
N ALA A 138 -14.20 2.12 -10.89
CA ALA A 138 -14.56 3.35 -11.59
C ALA A 138 -14.46 4.56 -10.64
N ARG A 139 -15.14 4.47 -9.51
CA ARG A 139 -15.12 5.52 -8.49
C ARG A 139 -13.71 5.75 -7.92
N LEU A 140 -12.96 4.69 -7.65
CA LEU A 140 -11.61 4.81 -7.12
C LEU A 140 -10.66 5.51 -8.11
N VAL A 141 -10.77 5.19 -9.40
CA VAL A 141 -9.98 5.83 -10.46
C VAL A 141 -10.31 7.32 -10.57
N GLU A 142 -11.60 7.68 -10.62
CA GLU A 142 -12.02 9.08 -10.68
C GLU A 142 -11.49 9.90 -9.51
N GLU A 143 -11.71 9.43 -8.28
CA GLU A 143 -11.27 10.12 -7.06
C GLU A 143 -9.75 10.28 -7.02
N SER A 144 -9.01 9.20 -7.33
CA SER A 144 -7.54 9.18 -7.23
C SER A 144 -6.88 10.02 -8.32
N ALA A 145 -7.39 9.97 -9.56
CA ALA A 145 -6.86 10.73 -10.68
C ALA A 145 -7.16 12.24 -10.53
N ALA A 146 -8.39 12.59 -10.15
CA ALA A 146 -8.76 13.98 -9.89
C ALA A 146 -7.94 14.60 -8.75
N PHE A 147 -7.65 13.81 -7.70
CA PHE A 147 -6.78 14.25 -6.62
C PHE A 147 -5.34 14.49 -7.09
N ALA A 148 -4.78 13.55 -7.88
CA ALA A 148 -3.39 13.63 -8.37
C ALA A 148 -3.15 14.78 -9.35
N LEU A 149 -4.17 15.18 -10.12
CA LEU A 149 -4.10 16.28 -11.09
C LEU A 149 -4.55 17.63 -10.54
N ARG A 150 -4.90 17.73 -9.27
CA ARG A 150 -5.35 19.00 -8.68
C ARG A 150 -4.28 20.09 -8.80
N GLY A 151 -4.61 21.18 -9.47
CA GLY A 151 -3.71 22.31 -9.71
C GLY A 151 -2.69 22.06 -10.83
N SER A 152 -2.81 20.99 -11.61
CA SER A 152 -2.04 20.76 -12.82
C SER A 152 -2.66 21.45 -14.04
N ASN A 153 -1.85 21.58 -15.10
CA ASN A 153 -2.28 22.06 -16.41
C ASN A 153 -2.63 20.93 -17.40
N VAL A 154 -2.90 19.73 -16.88
CA VAL A 154 -3.16 18.52 -17.64
C VAL A 154 -4.65 18.16 -17.55
N ALA A 155 -5.29 17.88 -18.68
CA ALA A 155 -6.67 17.44 -18.75
C ALA A 155 -6.80 15.95 -18.39
N LEU A 156 -7.93 15.55 -17.79
CA LEU A 156 -8.27 14.17 -17.49
C LEU A 156 -9.45 13.72 -18.33
N GLU A 157 -9.29 12.62 -19.07
CA GLU A 157 -10.34 11.92 -19.77
C GLU A 157 -10.50 10.52 -19.20
N THR A 158 -11.70 10.15 -18.80
CA THR A 158 -11.99 8.81 -18.24
C THR A 158 -13.03 8.08 -19.07
N SER A 159 -12.84 6.78 -19.26
CA SER A 159 -13.79 5.89 -19.95
C SER A 159 -13.91 4.58 -19.17
N PHE A 160 -15.14 4.21 -18.83
CA PHE A 160 -15.45 3.04 -18.02
C PHE A 160 -16.38 2.10 -18.78
N ALA A 161 -16.09 0.81 -18.78
CA ALA A 161 -17.03 -0.19 -19.27
C ALA A 161 -18.30 -0.21 -18.39
N PRO A 162 -19.50 -0.31 -18.98
CA PRO A 162 -20.76 -0.19 -18.23
C PRO A 162 -21.00 -1.35 -17.25
N ASP A 163 -20.33 -2.48 -17.44
CA ASP A 163 -20.49 -3.74 -16.69
C ASP A 163 -19.24 -4.12 -15.89
N LEU A 164 -18.51 -3.12 -15.37
CA LEU A 164 -17.30 -3.36 -14.59
C LEU A 164 -17.56 -4.30 -13.41
N GLN A 165 -16.74 -5.36 -13.36
CA GLN A 165 -16.82 -6.34 -12.31
C GLN A 165 -16.12 -5.82 -11.03
N PRO A 166 -16.64 -6.14 -9.84
CA PRO A 166 -16.00 -5.75 -8.60
C PRO A 166 -14.67 -6.50 -8.43
N VAL A 167 -13.68 -5.84 -7.87
CA VAL A 167 -12.40 -6.44 -7.48
C VAL A 167 -12.32 -6.54 -5.96
N PHE A 168 -11.57 -7.53 -5.47
CA PHE A 168 -11.29 -7.70 -4.04
C PHE A 168 -9.86 -7.27 -3.75
N ALA A 169 -9.68 -6.01 -3.36
CA ALA A 169 -8.38 -5.37 -3.26
C ALA A 169 -8.29 -4.43 -2.05
N ASP A 170 -7.08 -4.04 -1.68
CA ASP A 170 -6.86 -2.94 -0.75
C ASP A 170 -7.05 -1.60 -1.48
N ARG A 171 -8.14 -0.90 -1.14
CA ARG A 171 -8.51 0.38 -1.75
C ARG A 171 -7.38 1.41 -1.70
N GLY A 172 -6.68 1.50 -0.55
CA GLY A 172 -5.61 2.48 -0.34
C GLY A 172 -4.39 2.18 -1.21
N GLN A 173 -4.00 0.90 -1.29
CA GLN A 173 -2.88 0.48 -2.13
C GLN A 173 -3.18 0.65 -3.63
N ILE A 174 -4.39 0.32 -4.09
CA ILE A 174 -4.77 0.53 -5.49
C ILE A 174 -4.88 2.04 -5.81
N ALA A 175 -5.42 2.86 -4.91
CA ALA A 175 -5.41 4.31 -5.06
C ALA A 175 -3.98 4.86 -5.26
N GLN A 176 -3.02 4.34 -4.50
CA GLN A 176 -1.60 4.70 -4.64
C GLN A 176 -1.02 4.31 -5.99
N VAL A 177 -1.38 3.14 -6.54
CA VAL A 177 -0.98 2.74 -7.91
C VAL A 177 -1.48 3.78 -8.91
N ILE A 178 -2.77 4.12 -8.86
CA ILE A 178 -3.38 5.09 -9.77
C ILE A 178 -2.69 6.46 -9.65
N GLN A 179 -2.51 6.95 -8.44
CA GLN A 179 -1.86 8.24 -8.18
C GLN A 179 -0.43 8.27 -8.74
N ASN A 180 0.37 7.23 -8.48
CA ASN A 180 1.74 7.14 -9.00
C ASN A 180 1.79 7.17 -10.53
N LEU A 181 0.89 6.46 -11.21
CA LEU A 181 0.83 6.43 -12.66
C LEU A 181 0.40 7.79 -13.23
N VAL A 182 -0.63 8.42 -12.64
CA VAL A 182 -1.13 9.73 -13.06
C VAL A 182 -0.09 10.83 -12.82
N ILE A 183 0.64 10.80 -11.69
CA ILE A 183 1.73 11.74 -11.41
C ILE A 183 2.87 11.56 -12.42
N ASN A 184 3.21 10.32 -12.77
CA ASN A 184 4.24 10.06 -13.78
C ASN A 184 3.83 10.61 -15.15
N ALA A 185 2.57 10.42 -15.56
CA ALA A 185 1.98 10.94 -16.78
C ALA A 185 2.01 12.49 -16.80
N TYR A 186 1.52 13.13 -15.72
CA TYR A 186 1.57 14.58 -15.57
C TYR A 186 3.00 15.12 -15.69
N GLN A 187 3.96 14.50 -15.02
CA GLN A 187 5.37 14.90 -15.05
C GLN A 187 6.03 14.69 -16.43
N ALA A 188 5.49 13.81 -17.26
CA ALA A 188 5.95 13.61 -18.64
C ALA A 188 5.43 14.69 -19.60
N MET A 189 4.48 15.54 -19.15
CA MET A 189 3.83 16.58 -19.94
C MET A 189 4.00 17.98 -19.32
N PRO A 190 5.21 18.54 -19.24
CA PRO A 190 5.48 19.82 -18.56
C PRO A 190 4.75 21.02 -19.18
N THR A 191 4.44 20.96 -20.48
CA THR A 191 3.71 21.99 -21.23
C THR A 191 2.18 21.82 -21.21
N GLY A 192 1.67 20.84 -20.45
CA GLY A 192 0.26 20.43 -20.49
C GLY A 192 0.03 19.30 -21.47
N GLY A 193 -1.17 18.75 -21.46
CA GLY A 193 -1.58 17.60 -22.28
C GLY A 193 -2.82 16.92 -21.71
N THR A 194 -3.03 15.66 -22.07
CA THR A 194 -4.19 14.88 -21.62
C THR A 194 -3.76 13.53 -21.07
N VAL A 195 -4.22 13.21 -19.85
CA VAL A 195 -4.16 11.84 -19.30
C VAL A 195 -5.49 11.16 -19.61
N ARG A 196 -5.44 10.04 -20.32
CA ARG A 196 -6.60 9.19 -20.63
C ARG A 196 -6.56 7.94 -19.78
N ILE A 197 -7.65 7.68 -19.04
CA ILE A 197 -7.78 6.48 -18.23
C ILE A 197 -8.96 5.66 -18.72
N THR A 198 -8.69 4.41 -19.07
CA THR A 198 -9.72 3.44 -19.50
C THR A 198 -9.76 2.29 -18.50
N VAL A 199 -10.97 1.89 -18.10
CA VAL A 199 -11.19 0.74 -17.21
C VAL A 199 -12.17 -0.22 -17.88
N ASP A 200 -11.75 -1.46 -18.07
CA ASP A 200 -12.55 -2.50 -18.67
C ASP A 200 -12.35 -3.88 -18.03
N ASN A 201 -13.26 -4.80 -18.32
CA ASN A 201 -13.09 -6.21 -17.99
C ASN A 201 -12.29 -6.89 -19.09
N THR A 202 -11.37 -7.77 -18.71
CA THR A 202 -10.58 -8.57 -19.64
C THR A 202 -10.43 -10.01 -19.14
N ILE A 203 -10.29 -10.94 -20.09
CA ILE A 203 -10.01 -12.35 -19.79
C ILE A 203 -8.58 -12.62 -20.21
N VAL A 204 -7.72 -12.95 -19.24
CA VAL A 204 -6.36 -13.39 -19.52
C VAL A 204 -6.39 -14.88 -19.86
N LYS A 205 -5.83 -15.22 -21.01
CA LYS A 205 -5.75 -16.59 -21.53
C LYS A 205 -4.34 -17.15 -21.37
N PRO A 206 -4.14 -18.48 -21.39
CA PRO A 206 -2.82 -19.09 -21.32
C PRO A 206 -1.85 -18.66 -22.44
N GLU A 207 -2.39 -18.30 -23.59
CA GLU A 207 -1.61 -17.81 -24.75
C GLU A 207 -1.17 -16.36 -24.64
N ASP A 208 -1.78 -15.57 -23.73
CA ASP A 208 -1.37 -14.18 -23.50
C ASP A 208 0.02 -14.18 -22.86
N ALA A 209 0.93 -13.37 -23.39
CA ALA A 209 2.30 -13.27 -22.90
C ALA A 209 2.41 -12.54 -21.54
N LEU A 210 1.34 -12.54 -20.75
CA LEU A 210 1.28 -11.92 -19.43
C LEU A 210 1.63 -12.95 -18.35
N PRO A 211 2.45 -12.61 -17.35
CA PRO A 211 2.77 -13.48 -16.22
C PRO A 211 1.63 -13.48 -15.18
N LEU A 212 0.41 -13.79 -15.65
CA LEU A 212 -0.81 -13.85 -14.86
C LEU A 212 -1.42 -15.26 -14.97
N GLN A 213 -2.17 -15.66 -13.95
CA GLN A 213 -3.00 -16.87 -14.04
C GLN A 213 -4.16 -16.61 -15.02
N PRO A 214 -4.54 -17.60 -15.84
CA PRO A 214 -5.72 -17.47 -16.69
C PRO A 214 -6.97 -17.18 -15.86
N GLY A 215 -7.77 -16.20 -16.27
CA GLY A 215 -8.96 -15.81 -15.53
C GLY A 215 -9.48 -14.41 -15.90
N ALA A 216 -10.51 -13.98 -15.16
CA ALA A 216 -11.12 -12.66 -15.32
C ALA A 216 -10.37 -11.60 -14.50
N TYR A 217 -10.11 -10.47 -15.13
CA TYR A 217 -9.42 -9.33 -14.54
C TYR A 217 -10.15 -8.01 -14.89
N VAL A 218 -10.01 -7.02 -14.03
CA VAL A 218 -10.24 -5.63 -14.40
C VAL A 218 -8.90 -5.05 -14.85
N ARG A 219 -8.89 -4.50 -16.08
CA ARG A 219 -7.74 -3.80 -16.65
C ARG A 219 -7.95 -2.30 -16.49
N VAL A 220 -6.92 -1.60 -16.04
CA VAL A 220 -6.86 -0.14 -16.01
C VAL A 220 -5.69 0.30 -16.89
N SER A 221 -5.96 1.12 -17.88
CA SER A 221 -4.97 1.75 -18.76
C SER A 221 -4.87 3.23 -18.42
N VAL A 222 -3.67 3.72 -18.18
CA VAL A 222 -3.33 5.14 -17.99
C VAL A 222 -2.40 5.53 -19.11
N LYS A 223 -2.88 6.38 -20.02
CA LYS A 223 -2.15 6.83 -21.22
C LYS A 223 -1.89 8.34 -21.16
N ASP A 224 -0.68 8.75 -21.49
CA ASP A 224 -0.25 10.14 -21.66
C ASP A 224 0.31 10.39 -23.05
N ASP A 225 0.28 11.65 -23.47
CA ASP A 225 0.87 12.13 -24.71
C ASP A 225 2.21 12.86 -24.44
N GLY A 226 2.94 12.38 -23.40
CA GLY A 226 4.18 13.01 -22.92
C GLY A 226 5.42 12.65 -23.72
N ILE A 227 6.59 12.93 -23.12
CA ILE A 227 7.90 12.72 -23.77
C ILE A 227 8.24 11.26 -24.07
N GLY A 228 7.51 10.30 -23.51
CA GLY A 228 7.78 8.87 -23.64
C GLY A 228 9.07 8.41 -22.95
N ILE A 229 9.36 7.10 -23.09
CA ILE A 229 10.50 6.42 -22.46
C ILE A 229 11.31 5.71 -23.55
N SER A 230 12.63 5.87 -23.52
CA SER A 230 13.49 5.16 -24.49
C SER A 230 13.50 3.65 -24.25
N PRO A 231 13.72 2.81 -25.28
CA PRO A 231 13.77 1.36 -25.15
C PRO A 231 14.83 0.85 -24.15
N GLU A 232 15.93 1.58 -24.01
CA GLU A 232 16.99 1.27 -23.04
C GLU A 232 16.50 1.42 -21.61
N ASN A 233 15.75 2.49 -21.34
CA ASN A 233 15.21 2.80 -20.02
C ASN A 233 14.02 1.91 -19.64
N LEU A 234 13.21 1.47 -20.63
CA LEU A 234 12.05 0.59 -20.37
C LEU A 234 12.42 -0.69 -19.62
N ARG A 235 13.64 -1.21 -19.80
CA ARG A 235 14.10 -2.43 -19.10
C ARG A 235 14.24 -2.23 -17.60
N GLY A 236 14.56 -1.00 -17.15
CA GLY A 236 14.85 -0.66 -15.76
C GLY A 236 13.75 0.11 -15.04
N VAL A 237 12.63 0.50 -15.69
CA VAL A 237 11.63 1.41 -15.10
C VAL A 237 10.99 0.93 -13.80
N PHE A 238 11.00 -0.37 -13.54
CA PHE A 238 10.49 -0.96 -12.30
C PHE A 238 11.58 -1.21 -11.26
N GLU A 239 12.86 -0.88 -11.55
CA GLU A 239 13.92 -0.99 -10.56
C GLU A 239 13.79 0.14 -9.53
N PRO A 240 13.96 -0.16 -8.23
CA PRO A 240 13.96 0.87 -7.20
C PRO A 240 15.07 1.90 -7.47
N PHE A 241 14.73 3.17 -7.23
CA PHE A 241 15.62 4.33 -7.44
C PHE A 241 16.01 4.60 -8.90
N PHE A 242 15.47 3.85 -9.87
CA PHE A 242 15.67 4.17 -11.27
C PHE A 242 14.82 5.39 -11.66
N SER A 243 15.45 6.45 -12.08
CA SER A 243 14.80 7.67 -12.56
C SER A 243 15.62 8.35 -13.63
N THR A 244 14.99 8.79 -14.70
CA THR A 244 15.56 9.67 -15.73
C THR A 244 15.31 11.14 -15.42
N LYS A 245 14.57 11.46 -14.35
CA LYS A 245 14.16 12.81 -13.93
C LYS A 245 15.07 13.30 -12.81
N SER A 246 15.50 14.57 -12.87
CA SER A 246 16.34 15.20 -11.84
C SER A 246 15.68 15.32 -10.46
N TYR A 247 14.35 15.25 -10.39
CA TYR A 247 13.55 15.37 -9.17
C TYR A 247 12.72 14.12 -8.83
N GLY A 248 12.95 13.00 -9.53
CA GLY A 248 12.21 11.74 -9.32
C GLY A 248 12.95 10.80 -8.38
N ASN A 249 12.27 10.26 -7.35
CA ASN A 249 12.85 9.29 -6.40
C ASN A 249 13.05 7.89 -7.00
N GLY A 250 12.54 7.64 -8.21
CA GLY A 250 12.60 6.32 -8.86
C GLY A 250 11.88 5.18 -8.11
N LEU A 251 10.99 5.51 -7.17
CA LEU A 251 10.25 4.50 -6.38
C LEU A 251 8.82 4.26 -6.88
N GLY A 252 8.22 5.20 -7.60
CA GLY A 252 6.80 5.14 -7.95
C GLY A 252 6.38 3.87 -8.69
N LEU A 253 7.08 3.52 -9.77
CA LEU A 253 6.77 2.31 -10.56
C LEU A 253 7.14 1.01 -9.84
N ALA A 254 8.23 1.01 -9.05
CA ALA A 254 8.61 -0.12 -8.21
C ALA A 254 7.54 -0.41 -7.14
N VAL A 255 6.95 0.63 -6.55
CA VAL A 255 5.80 0.53 -5.62
C VAL A 255 4.58 -0.04 -6.34
N CYS A 256 4.24 0.48 -7.54
CA CYS A 256 3.12 -0.04 -8.33
C CYS A 256 3.27 -1.54 -8.61
N PHE A 257 4.45 -1.96 -9.06
CA PHE A 257 4.76 -3.37 -9.31
C PHE A 257 4.59 -4.23 -8.05
N SER A 258 5.14 -3.78 -6.91
CA SER A 258 5.05 -4.49 -5.63
C SER A 258 3.60 -4.64 -5.14
N ILE A 259 2.80 -3.57 -5.20
CA ILE A 259 1.39 -3.57 -4.80
C ILE A 259 0.60 -4.55 -5.66
N LEU A 260 0.71 -4.43 -6.99
CA LEU A 260 -0.06 -5.26 -7.92
C LEU A 260 0.30 -6.73 -7.81
N LYS A 261 1.59 -7.07 -7.67
CA LYS A 261 2.03 -8.46 -7.43
C LYS A 261 1.39 -9.06 -6.19
N ARG A 262 1.29 -8.29 -5.08
CA ARG A 262 0.62 -8.75 -3.86
C ARG A 262 -0.88 -8.92 -4.01
N HIS A 263 -1.50 -8.23 -4.97
CA HIS A 263 -2.91 -8.39 -5.31
C HIS A 263 -3.17 -9.50 -6.36
N GLY A 264 -2.14 -10.27 -6.75
CA GLY A 264 -2.26 -11.27 -7.82
C GLY A 264 -2.43 -10.63 -9.21
N GLY A 265 -2.08 -9.35 -9.32
CA GLY A 265 -2.13 -8.56 -10.54
C GLY A 265 -0.76 -8.39 -11.20
N HIS A 266 -0.73 -7.62 -12.27
CA HIS A 266 0.47 -7.29 -13.04
C HIS A 266 0.38 -5.89 -13.64
N ILE A 267 1.53 -5.32 -14.02
CA ILE A 267 1.63 -4.04 -14.72
C ILE A 267 2.53 -4.17 -15.94
N VAL A 268 2.08 -3.57 -17.05
CA VAL A 268 2.81 -3.50 -18.33
C VAL A 268 2.94 -2.04 -18.73
N ILE A 269 4.06 -1.68 -19.33
CA ILE A 269 4.31 -0.32 -19.85
C ILE A 269 4.71 -0.45 -21.30
N ASP A 270 3.98 0.27 -22.16
CA ASP A 270 4.32 0.49 -23.54
C ASP A 270 4.62 1.99 -23.73
N SER A 271 5.75 2.31 -24.33
CA SER A 271 6.16 3.71 -24.48
C SER A 271 7.01 3.87 -25.72
N GLU A 272 6.82 5.00 -26.39
CA GLU A 272 7.62 5.44 -27.53
C GLU A 272 8.09 6.86 -27.28
N LEU A 273 9.41 7.08 -27.46
CA LEU A 273 10.03 8.38 -27.22
C LEU A 273 9.45 9.45 -28.15
N GLY A 274 8.97 10.56 -27.58
CA GLY A 274 8.32 11.65 -28.30
C GLY A 274 6.84 11.43 -28.65
N VAL A 275 6.26 10.27 -28.33
CA VAL A 275 4.86 9.93 -28.59
C VAL A 275 4.03 9.87 -27.31
N GLY A 276 4.58 9.23 -26.24
CA GLY A 276 3.93 9.11 -24.94
C GLY A 276 4.08 7.73 -24.32
N THR A 277 3.34 7.51 -23.23
CA THR A 277 3.39 6.26 -22.46
C THR A 277 1.99 5.75 -22.17
N GLU A 278 1.80 4.44 -22.27
CA GLU A 278 0.63 3.72 -21.78
C GLU A 278 1.03 2.71 -20.73
N CYS A 279 0.55 2.91 -19.48
CA CYS A 279 0.70 1.98 -18.39
C CYS A 279 -0.60 1.20 -18.20
N ARG A 280 -0.55 -0.13 -18.32
CA ARG A 280 -1.72 -1.00 -18.14
C ARG A 280 -1.50 -1.89 -16.92
N PHE A 281 -2.43 -1.91 -15.99
CA PHE A 281 -2.38 -2.84 -14.88
C PHE A 281 -3.66 -3.68 -14.78
N TYR A 282 -3.51 -4.85 -14.19
CA TYR A 282 -4.52 -5.89 -14.11
C TYR A 282 -4.75 -6.27 -12.65
N VAL A 283 -6.01 -6.33 -12.22
CA VAL A 283 -6.40 -6.79 -10.88
C VAL A 283 -7.42 -7.91 -11.02
N PRO A 284 -7.26 -9.06 -10.33
CA PRO A 284 -8.21 -10.17 -10.41
C PRO A 284 -9.62 -9.74 -10.01
N VAL A 285 -10.61 -10.21 -10.75
CA VAL A 285 -12.02 -10.05 -10.37
C VAL A 285 -12.31 -10.89 -9.13
N ALA A 286 -13.19 -10.40 -8.25
CA ALA A 286 -13.64 -11.14 -7.09
C ALA A 286 -14.39 -12.40 -7.50
N THR A 287 -13.92 -13.57 -7.06
CA THR A 287 -14.48 -14.87 -7.44
C THR A 287 -15.81 -15.18 -6.72
N GLU A 288 -16.07 -14.49 -5.60
CA GLU A 288 -17.34 -14.59 -4.88
C GLU A 288 -18.20 -13.36 -5.17
N ALA A 289 -19.48 -13.58 -5.46
CA ALA A 289 -20.47 -12.53 -5.59
C ALA A 289 -20.62 -11.79 -4.24
N LEU A 290 -19.78 -10.78 -4.05
CA LEU A 290 -19.87 -9.90 -2.89
C LEU A 290 -21.21 -9.17 -3.00
N LYS A 291 -22.14 -9.51 -2.11
CA LYS A 291 -23.37 -8.72 -1.94
C LYS A 291 -22.92 -7.28 -1.68
N PRO A 292 -23.28 -6.30 -2.52
CA PRO A 292 -22.98 -4.92 -2.24
C PRO A 292 -23.61 -4.59 -0.88
N LYS A 293 -22.81 -4.17 0.09
CA LYS A 293 -23.35 -3.48 1.26
C LYS A 293 -23.95 -2.18 0.74
N GLN A 294 -25.25 -2.24 0.42
CA GLN A 294 -26.07 -1.06 0.19
C GLN A 294 -26.00 -0.21 1.47
N GLY A 295 -25.53 1.03 1.38
CA GLY A 295 -25.58 1.95 2.49
C GLY A 295 -24.54 3.05 2.52
N GLU A 296 -24.23 3.72 1.41
CA GLU A 296 -23.31 4.88 1.43
C GLU A 296 -23.95 6.22 1.79
N THR A 297 -25.23 6.27 2.15
CA THR A 297 -25.94 7.51 2.52
C THR A 297 -26.45 7.57 3.97
N ALA A 298 -26.17 6.55 4.79
CA ALA A 298 -26.56 6.62 6.19
C ALA A 298 -25.54 7.46 6.99
N THR A 299 -26.03 8.43 7.75
CA THR A 299 -25.28 9.12 8.82
C THR A 299 -24.57 8.09 9.70
N PRO A 300 -23.31 8.34 10.13
CA PRO A 300 -22.62 7.43 11.05
C PRO A 300 -23.49 7.10 12.26
N PRO A 301 -23.56 5.83 12.70
CA PRO A 301 -24.34 5.48 13.87
C PRO A 301 -23.87 6.30 15.06
N ARG A 302 -24.83 6.94 15.75
CA ARG A 302 -24.58 7.58 17.03
C ARG A 302 -24.73 6.56 18.14
N GLY A 303 -23.88 6.67 19.15
CA GLY A 303 -23.92 5.81 20.32
C GLY A 303 -24.01 6.60 21.63
N THR A 304 -24.18 5.87 22.69
CA THR A 304 -24.08 6.39 24.07
C THR A 304 -23.15 5.45 24.84
N GLY A 305 -22.55 5.97 25.89
CA GLY A 305 -21.61 5.19 26.73
C GLY A 305 -20.30 5.92 26.94
N ARG A 306 -19.46 5.33 27.76
CA ARG A 306 -18.16 5.90 28.16
C ARG A 306 -17.02 5.11 27.55
N ILE A 307 -16.18 5.81 26.78
CA ILE A 307 -15.06 5.22 26.04
C ILE A 307 -13.74 5.78 26.60
N LEU A 308 -12.77 4.90 26.86
CA LEU A 308 -11.39 5.30 27.15
C LEU A 308 -10.57 5.20 25.86
N VAL A 309 -9.81 6.25 25.54
CA VAL A 309 -8.85 6.26 24.41
C VAL A 309 -7.44 6.39 24.97
N MET A 310 -6.57 5.44 24.65
CA MET A 310 -5.16 5.46 25.06
C MET A 310 -4.29 5.64 23.82
N ASP A 311 -3.40 6.64 23.86
CA ASP A 311 -2.46 6.98 22.79
C ASP A 311 -1.37 7.89 23.39
N ASP A 312 -0.11 7.76 23.00
CA ASP A 312 0.97 8.60 23.53
C ASP A 312 0.99 9.99 22.87
N GLU A 313 0.44 10.12 21.66
CA GLU A 313 0.44 11.38 20.91
C GLU A 313 -0.73 12.27 21.30
N PRO A 314 -0.52 13.48 21.91
CA PRO A 314 -1.59 14.33 22.39
C PRO A 314 -2.58 14.78 21.29
N MET A 315 -2.06 14.99 20.06
CA MET A 315 -2.90 15.39 18.92
C MET A 315 -3.86 14.27 18.50
N ILE A 316 -3.41 13.04 18.51
CA ILE A 316 -4.21 11.86 18.16
C ILE A 316 -5.28 11.62 19.23
N ARG A 317 -4.92 11.74 20.52
CA ARG A 317 -5.90 11.66 21.64
C ARG A 317 -7.00 12.70 21.47
N GLN A 318 -6.63 13.97 21.23
CA GLN A 318 -7.60 15.05 21.06
C GLN A 318 -8.49 14.83 19.84
N LEU A 319 -7.94 14.33 18.72
CA LEU A 319 -8.72 14.01 17.53
C LEU A 319 -9.74 12.90 17.82
N ALA A 320 -9.30 11.80 18.45
CA ALA A 320 -10.17 10.68 18.81
C ALA A 320 -11.27 11.11 19.78
N GLU A 321 -10.93 11.92 20.80
CA GLU A 321 -11.91 12.50 21.75
C GLU A 321 -12.97 13.34 21.01
N ASN A 322 -12.57 14.26 20.13
CA ASN A 322 -13.48 15.09 19.36
C ASN A 322 -14.40 14.24 18.46
N MET A 323 -13.84 13.23 17.77
CA MET A 323 -14.61 12.32 16.91
C MET A 323 -15.67 11.54 17.71
N LEU A 324 -15.27 10.92 18.81
CA LEU A 324 -16.16 10.10 19.64
C LEU A 324 -17.22 10.95 20.34
N THR A 325 -16.86 12.14 20.82
CA THR A 325 -17.82 13.08 21.40
C THR A 325 -18.85 13.52 20.36
N SER A 326 -18.43 13.74 19.09
CA SER A 326 -19.36 14.07 18.00
C SER A 326 -20.35 12.94 17.68
N LEU A 327 -19.96 11.70 17.98
CA LEU A 327 -20.80 10.50 17.84
C LEU A 327 -21.73 10.27 19.05
N GLY A 328 -21.58 11.04 20.15
CA GLY A 328 -22.43 10.99 21.32
C GLY A 328 -21.85 10.24 22.53
N TYR A 329 -20.60 9.83 22.49
CA TYR A 329 -19.93 9.13 23.60
C TYR A 329 -19.33 10.10 24.62
N GLU A 330 -19.30 9.68 25.91
CA GLU A 330 -18.44 10.30 26.92
C GLU A 330 -17.03 9.73 26.78
N VAL A 331 -16.01 10.60 26.68
CA VAL A 331 -14.66 10.17 26.39
C VAL A 331 -13.70 10.57 27.50
N GLU A 332 -12.88 9.64 27.94
CA GLU A 332 -11.68 9.91 28.70
C GLU A 332 -10.45 9.45 27.92
N THR A 333 -9.33 10.12 28.17
CA THR A 333 -8.07 9.81 27.45
C THR A 333 -6.98 9.38 28.41
N ALA A 334 -6.07 8.52 27.96
CA ALA A 334 -4.89 8.06 28.68
C ALA A 334 -3.64 8.19 27.81
N CYS A 335 -2.47 8.46 28.41
CA CYS A 335 -1.24 8.63 27.67
C CYS A 335 -0.46 7.33 27.47
N ASP A 336 -0.71 6.33 28.29
CA ASP A 336 -0.09 5.00 28.20
C ASP A 336 -0.96 3.94 28.88
N GLY A 337 -0.53 2.68 28.84
CA GLY A 337 -1.27 1.57 29.44
C GLY A 337 -1.36 1.62 30.96
N ILE A 338 -0.42 2.25 31.64
CA ILE A 338 -0.45 2.40 33.10
C ILE A 338 -1.52 3.41 33.50
N ASP A 339 -1.56 4.58 32.84
CA ASP A 339 -2.58 5.60 33.04
C ASP A 339 -3.97 5.04 32.68
N ALA A 340 -4.06 4.25 31.59
CA ALA A 340 -5.31 3.61 31.18
C ALA A 340 -5.85 2.66 32.27
N LEU A 341 -5.01 1.76 32.80
CA LEU A 341 -5.38 0.82 33.85
C LEU A 341 -5.82 1.55 35.12
N GLN A 342 -5.11 2.60 35.54
CA GLN A 342 -5.47 3.40 36.71
C GLN A 342 -6.86 4.06 36.55
N LYS A 343 -7.15 4.62 35.40
CA LYS A 343 -8.46 5.24 35.12
C LYS A 343 -9.58 4.22 35.12
N ILE A 344 -9.35 3.05 34.53
CA ILE A 344 -10.33 1.95 34.52
C ILE A 344 -10.65 1.53 35.95
N GLU A 345 -9.62 1.32 36.81
CA GLU A 345 -9.81 0.96 38.21
C GLU A 345 -10.58 2.03 39.01
N GLN A 346 -10.18 3.30 38.84
CA GLN A 346 -10.80 4.43 39.56
C GLN A 346 -12.28 4.60 39.23
N LEU A 347 -12.65 4.47 37.94
CA LEU A 347 -14.03 4.63 37.53
C LEU A 347 -14.88 3.40 37.84
N ALA A 348 -14.34 2.20 37.72
CA ALA A 348 -15.02 0.98 38.17
C ALA A 348 -15.34 1.02 39.66
N ALA A 349 -14.38 1.46 40.50
CA ALA A 349 -14.58 1.64 41.95
C ALA A 349 -15.67 2.68 42.31
N LYS A 350 -15.91 3.66 41.42
CA LYS A 350 -16.96 4.68 41.57
C LYS A 350 -18.32 4.23 40.98
N GLY A 351 -18.46 2.99 40.51
CA GLY A 351 -19.66 2.48 39.88
C GLY A 351 -19.97 3.09 38.50
N LYS A 352 -18.96 3.60 37.83
CA LYS A 352 -19.05 4.24 36.51
C LYS A 352 -18.05 3.58 35.52
N PRO A 353 -18.18 2.29 35.22
CA PRO A 353 -17.22 1.61 34.34
C PRO A 353 -17.22 2.18 32.92
N PHE A 354 -16.17 1.91 32.18
CA PHE A 354 -16.14 2.14 30.75
C PHE A 354 -16.91 1.05 30.01
N ASP A 355 -17.54 1.42 28.90
CA ASP A 355 -18.26 0.50 28.02
C ASP A 355 -17.34 -0.12 26.96
N ALA A 356 -16.28 0.59 26.57
CA ALA A 356 -15.20 0.08 25.73
C ALA A 356 -13.89 0.87 25.93
N VAL A 357 -12.78 0.26 25.51
CA VAL A 357 -11.46 0.92 25.47
C VAL A 357 -10.85 0.83 24.08
N VAL A 358 -10.30 1.94 23.59
CA VAL A 358 -9.50 2.00 22.35
C VAL A 358 -8.05 2.17 22.74
N LEU A 359 -7.21 1.21 22.38
CA LEU A 359 -5.83 1.11 22.84
C LEU A 359 -4.86 1.21 21.66
N ASP A 360 -3.96 2.19 21.69
CA ASP A 360 -2.82 2.17 20.76
C ASP A 360 -1.95 0.95 21.02
N LEU A 361 -1.59 0.27 19.96
CA LEU A 361 -0.81 -0.96 20.05
C LEU A 361 0.58 -0.72 20.66
N THR A 362 1.24 0.35 20.21
CA THR A 362 2.61 0.71 20.59
C THR A 362 2.68 2.13 21.15
N VAL A 363 3.29 2.28 22.30
CA VAL A 363 3.47 3.57 22.99
C VAL A 363 4.96 3.82 23.20
N GLN A 364 5.48 4.95 22.69
CA GLN A 364 6.91 5.27 22.83
C GLN A 364 7.26 5.59 24.29
N GLY A 365 8.17 4.79 24.87
CA GLY A 365 8.64 4.99 26.23
C GLY A 365 7.63 4.64 27.33
N GLY A 366 6.50 4.02 26.99
CA GLY A 366 5.45 3.59 27.89
C GLY A 366 4.96 2.17 27.60
N VAL A 367 3.90 1.75 28.28
CA VAL A 367 3.28 0.44 28.11
C VAL A 367 2.17 0.53 27.08
N GLY A 368 2.26 -0.24 25.99
CA GLY A 368 1.30 -0.26 24.90
C GLY A 368 0.09 -1.17 25.13
N GLY A 369 -0.86 -1.11 24.20
CA GLY A 369 -2.09 -1.92 24.24
C GLY A 369 -1.82 -3.42 24.22
N GLN A 370 -0.80 -3.86 23.49
CA GLN A 370 -0.41 -5.27 23.42
C GLN A 370 0.05 -5.82 24.77
N GLU A 371 0.66 -4.99 25.60
CA GLU A 371 1.18 -5.42 26.91
C GLU A 371 0.09 -5.46 27.98
N ILE A 372 -0.95 -4.58 27.87
CA ILE A 372 -2.00 -4.50 28.88
C ILE A 372 -3.21 -5.36 28.57
N ILE A 373 -3.41 -5.80 27.32
CA ILE A 373 -4.62 -6.53 26.92
C ILE A 373 -4.83 -7.81 27.75
N SER A 374 -3.76 -8.55 28.03
CA SER A 374 -3.85 -9.76 28.86
C SER A 374 -4.36 -9.46 30.28
N LYS A 375 -3.83 -8.39 30.90
CA LYS A 375 -4.25 -7.93 32.24
C LYS A 375 -5.70 -7.41 32.24
N LEU A 376 -6.09 -6.71 31.15
CA LEU A 376 -7.46 -6.23 31.00
C LEU A 376 -8.46 -7.39 30.85
N SER A 377 -8.14 -8.38 30.00
CA SER A 377 -9.00 -9.54 29.80
C SER A 377 -9.15 -10.41 31.04
N GLU A 378 -8.11 -10.52 31.86
CA GLU A 378 -8.12 -11.26 33.13
C GLU A 378 -8.95 -10.53 34.20
N ARG A 379 -8.77 -9.21 34.33
CA ARG A 379 -9.37 -8.43 35.43
C ARG A 379 -10.74 -7.84 35.10
N TYR A 380 -10.99 -7.55 33.81
CA TYR A 380 -12.22 -6.94 33.29
C TYR A 380 -12.72 -7.69 32.03
N PRO A 381 -13.11 -8.97 32.14
CA PRO A 381 -13.45 -9.80 30.98
C PRO A 381 -14.65 -9.31 30.18
N THR A 382 -15.49 -8.47 30.77
CA THR A 382 -16.66 -7.85 30.13
C THR A 382 -16.35 -6.52 29.44
N LEU A 383 -15.16 -5.91 29.69
CA LEU A 383 -14.77 -4.66 29.06
C LEU A 383 -14.13 -4.94 27.68
N PRO A 384 -14.83 -4.62 26.59
CA PRO A 384 -14.27 -4.86 25.26
C PRO A 384 -13.14 -3.88 24.96
N ALA A 385 -12.02 -4.42 24.44
CA ALA A 385 -10.90 -3.65 23.98
C ALA A 385 -10.83 -3.64 22.46
N ILE A 386 -10.59 -2.48 21.90
CA ILE A 386 -10.41 -2.24 20.47
C ILE A 386 -8.96 -1.81 20.27
N VAL A 387 -8.24 -2.49 19.38
CA VAL A 387 -6.87 -2.10 19.04
C VAL A 387 -6.86 -0.97 18.02
N SER A 388 -5.94 -0.03 18.19
CA SER A 388 -5.65 1.02 17.22
C SER A 388 -4.17 0.98 16.85
N SER A 389 -3.84 1.17 15.56
CA SER A 389 -2.46 1.23 15.12
C SER A 389 -2.33 2.03 13.82
N GLY A 390 -1.24 2.77 13.70
CA GLY A 390 -0.81 3.40 12.44
C GLY A 390 -0.18 2.43 11.45
N TYR A 391 0.14 1.22 11.93
CA TYR A 391 0.68 0.14 11.11
C TYR A 391 -0.47 -0.82 10.77
N SER A 392 -1.12 -0.58 9.63
CA SER A 392 -2.20 -1.46 9.12
C SER A 392 -1.75 -2.91 8.87
N ASN A 393 -0.46 -3.18 8.99
CA ASN A 393 0.20 -4.46 8.72
C ASN A 393 0.64 -5.18 9.99
N ASP A 394 0.32 -4.66 11.16
CA ASP A 394 0.62 -5.36 12.40
C ASP A 394 -0.20 -6.66 12.44
N PRO A 395 0.42 -7.82 12.75
CA PRO A 395 -0.29 -9.09 12.89
C PRO A 395 -1.50 -8.99 13.83
N VAL A 396 -1.41 -8.14 14.86
CA VAL A 396 -2.49 -7.89 15.81
C VAL A 396 -3.69 -7.21 15.14
N MET A 397 -3.47 -6.31 14.17
CA MET A 397 -4.55 -5.65 13.44
C MET A 397 -5.27 -6.63 12.48
N ALA A 398 -4.54 -7.60 11.92
CA ALA A 398 -5.09 -8.60 10.98
C ALA A 398 -5.90 -9.69 11.70
N ASP A 399 -5.48 -10.09 12.89
CA ASP A 399 -6.13 -11.14 13.70
C ASP A 399 -6.28 -10.68 15.16
N PHE A 400 -6.93 -9.54 15.34
CA PHE A 400 -7.11 -8.90 16.65
C PHE A 400 -7.78 -9.82 17.68
N ALA A 401 -8.64 -10.73 17.22
CA ALA A 401 -9.38 -11.63 18.11
C ALA A 401 -8.47 -12.65 18.83
N SER A 402 -7.45 -13.18 18.17
CA SER A 402 -6.48 -14.09 18.78
C SER A 402 -5.60 -13.42 19.84
N TYR A 403 -5.49 -12.09 19.79
CA TYR A 403 -4.76 -11.29 20.79
C TYR A 403 -5.66 -10.75 21.92
N GLY A 404 -6.96 -11.10 21.94
CA GLY A 404 -7.89 -10.71 22.98
C GLY A 404 -8.65 -9.40 22.75
N PHE A 405 -8.48 -8.76 21.60
CA PHE A 405 -9.25 -7.60 21.21
C PHE A 405 -10.59 -7.99 20.57
N ARG A 406 -11.59 -7.11 20.66
CA ARG A 406 -12.94 -7.28 20.10
C ARG A 406 -13.15 -6.52 18.78
N GLY A 407 -12.22 -5.66 18.41
CA GLY A 407 -12.26 -4.86 17.20
C GLY A 407 -10.93 -4.20 16.89
N ALA A 408 -10.79 -3.66 15.68
CA ALA A 408 -9.61 -2.94 15.25
C ALA A 408 -9.99 -1.65 14.52
N ILE A 409 -9.30 -0.54 14.80
CA ILE A 409 -9.47 0.76 14.15
C ILE A 409 -8.11 1.22 13.61
N PRO A 410 -7.93 1.25 12.28
CA PRO A 410 -6.67 1.73 11.70
C PRO A 410 -6.53 3.24 11.85
N LYS A 411 -5.33 3.73 12.10
CA LYS A 411 -4.95 5.14 11.96
C LYS A 411 -4.48 5.41 10.53
N PRO A 412 -4.82 6.57 9.90
CA PRO A 412 -5.54 7.71 10.48
C PRO A 412 -7.02 7.42 10.70
N TYR A 413 -7.57 7.93 11.81
CA TYR A 413 -8.96 7.70 12.18
C TYR A 413 -9.94 8.21 11.13
N ASN A 414 -10.93 7.38 10.83
CA ASN A 414 -12.09 7.73 10.02
C ASN A 414 -13.34 7.67 10.90
N LEU A 415 -14.12 8.77 10.92
CA LEU A 415 -15.29 8.91 11.79
C LEU A 415 -16.30 7.77 11.61
N ARG A 416 -16.56 7.37 10.36
CA ARG A 416 -17.50 6.29 10.03
C ARG A 416 -16.97 4.93 10.48
N ALA A 417 -15.72 4.62 10.18
CA ALA A 417 -15.11 3.35 10.59
C ALA A 417 -15.08 3.22 12.12
N MET A 418 -14.80 4.32 12.83
CA MET A 418 -14.82 4.37 14.29
C MET A 418 -16.23 4.12 14.83
N ALA A 419 -17.26 4.76 14.25
CA ALA A 419 -18.66 4.58 14.63
C ALA A 419 -19.16 3.15 14.39
N GLU A 420 -18.85 2.58 13.21
CA GLU A 420 -19.25 1.21 12.86
C GLU A 420 -18.57 0.15 13.76
N THR A 421 -17.28 0.31 14.03
CA THR A 421 -16.54 -0.62 14.91
C THR A 421 -17.05 -0.57 16.34
N LEU A 422 -17.27 0.63 16.88
CA LEU A 422 -17.83 0.78 18.23
C LEU A 422 -19.26 0.23 18.33
N ALA A 423 -20.13 0.53 17.36
CA ALA A 423 -21.49 0.00 17.34
C ALA A 423 -21.48 -1.55 17.32
N MET A 424 -20.62 -2.16 16.52
CA MET A 424 -20.48 -3.61 16.45
C MET A 424 -19.99 -4.21 17.79
N VAL A 425 -18.97 -3.59 18.39
CA VAL A 425 -18.35 -4.09 19.63
C VAL A 425 -19.27 -3.94 20.83
N LEU A 426 -20.00 -2.82 20.94
CA LEU A 426 -20.94 -2.56 22.03
C LEU A 426 -22.20 -3.41 21.92
N SER A 427 -22.77 -3.60 20.72
CA SER A 427 -23.94 -4.45 20.54
C SER A 427 -23.67 -5.93 20.86
N ALA A 428 -22.48 -6.44 20.52
CA ALA A 428 -22.10 -7.81 20.85
C ALA A 428 -21.88 -8.03 22.36
N ASN A 429 -21.79 -6.97 23.16
CA ASN A 429 -21.65 -7.04 24.60
C ASN A 429 -23.01 -7.09 25.31
N ASP A 430 -24.05 -6.44 24.76
CA ASP A 430 -25.41 -6.45 25.31
C ASP A 430 -26.06 -7.84 25.24
N ASP A 431 -25.77 -8.63 24.18
CA ASP A 431 -26.27 -10.00 24.02
C ASP A 431 -25.68 -11.03 25.01
N LYS A 432 -24.60 -10.67 25.74
CA LYS A 432 -23.96 -11.57 26.73
C LYS A 432 -24.39 -11.27 28.18
N VAL A 433 -25.08 -10.17 28.42
CA VAL A 433 -25.54 -9.75 29.75
C VAL A 433 -27.03 -10.09 29.96
N SER A 434 -27.72 -10.51 28.89
CA SER A 434 -29.08 -11.03 28.94
C SER A 434 -29.08 -12.55 29.00
#